data_e13e71b7ea4d3f2a9b2e7c4ddd047078
#
_entry.id   e13e71b7ea4d3f2a9b2e7c4ddd047078
#
_cell.length_a   1.000
_cell.length_b   1.000
_cell.length_c   1.000
_cell.angle_alpha   90.00
_cell.angle_beta   90.00
_cell.angle_gamma   90.00
#
_symmetry.space_group_name_H-M   'P 1'
#
loop_
_entity.id
_entity.type
_entity.pdbx_description
1 polymer ?
#
loop_
_entity_poly.entity_id
_entity_poly.type
_entity_poly.pdbx_seq_one_letter_code
_entity_poly.pdbx_strand_id
1 'polypeptide(L)'
;SSPGINLKEPRLTISVMIQPDVYHKGFCTRKKEIVKTSGHHARFLMCQPTSTQGTRIITGDNYSSQYQELFDKRINELIDESLAMSGERRCLHFSPQAARIWTDYYNDVESKLGGLGPLRHCREYAAKNAEYMARLAGLLHHLSSEEGDISPYTAEMGRELAIWYGNEYMRLSNPLTFDNTAQNETMRLIPE
;
A
#
# COMPACT_ATOMS: atom_id res chain seq x y z
N SER A 1 0.46 0.11 -40.01
CA SER A 1 -0.27 0.04 -38.73
C SER A 1 -0.03 -1.30 -38.10
N SER A 2 0.55 -1.31 -36.89
CA SER A 2 0.73 -2.55 -36.15
C SER A 2 -0.64 -3.15 -35.80
N PRO A 3 -0.82 -4.46 -35.90
CA PRO A 3 -2.07 -5.10 -35.51
C PRO A 3 -2.35 -4.81 -34.04
N GLY A 4 -3.55 -4.33 -33.77
CA GLY A 4 -3.99 -4.07 -32.38
C GLY A 4 -4.02 -5.39 -31.59
N ILE A 5 -3.35 -5.43 -30.43
CA ILE A 5 -3.43 -6.56 -29.50
C ILE A 5 -4.67 -6.35 -28.64
N ASN A 6 -5.62 -7.26 -28.74
CA ASN A 6 -6.81 -7.24 -27.90
C ASN A 6 -6.57 -8.13 -26.67
N LEU A 7 -6.33 -7.51 -25.52
CA LEU A 7 -6.12 -8.19 -24.26
C LEU A 7 -7.48 -8.46 -23.60
N LYS A 8 -7.80 -9.73 -23.36
CA LYS A 8 -8.93 -10.11 -22.50
C LYS A 8 -8.51 -10.01 -21.05
N GLU A 9 -9.25 -9.21 -20.27
CA GLU A 9 -9.03 -9.02 -18.82
C GLU A 9 -7.59 -8.64 -18.43
N PRO A 10 -7.06 -7.51 -18.93
CA PRO A 10 -5.69 -7.13 -18.64
C PRO A 10 -5.50 -6.87 -17.15
N ARG A 11 -4.40 -7.39 -16.60
CA ARG A 11 -3.97 -7.13 -15.22
C ARG A 11 -2.58 -6.53 -15.27
N LEU A 12 -2.39 -5.44 -14.53
CA LEU A 12 -1.10 -4.77 -14.42
C LEU A 12 -0.82 -4.48 -12.95
N THR A 13 0.30 -5.00 -12.46
CA THR A 13 0.88 -4.62 -11.17
C THR A 13 2.18 -3.90 -11.45
N ILE A 14 2.37 -2.75 -10.82
CA ILE A 14 3.57 -1.92 -10.97
C ILE A 14 4.22 -1.79 -9.60
N SER A 15 5.50 -2.18 -9.50
CA SER A 15 6.36 -1.91 -8.36
C SER A 15 7.49 -1.01 -8.82
N VAL A 16 7.68 0.14 -8.14
CA VAL A 16 8.65 1.16 -8.53
C VAL A 16 9.43 1.61 -7.31
N MET A 17 10.74 1.59 -7.41
CA MET A 17 11.64 2.28 -6.48
C MET A 17 12.21 3.51 -7.18
N ILE A 18 11.98 4.69 -6.61
CA ILE A 18 12.36 5.96 -7.20
C ILE A 18 13.02 6.85 -6.13
N GLN A 19 14.04 7.59 -6.52
CA GLN A 19 14.66 8.55 -5.62
C GLN A 19 13.69 9.69 -5.32
N PRO A 20 13.63 10.19 -4.05
CA PRO A 20 12.73 11.27 -3.64
C PRO A 20 12.79 12.49 -4.56
N ASP A 21 14.00 12.97 -4.89
CA ASP A 21 14.19 14.11 -5.78
C ASP A 21 13.63 13.90 -7.18
N VAL A 22 13.77 12.69 -7.72
CA VAL A 22 13.24 12.33 -9.04
C VAL A 22 11.71 12.28 -8.98
N TYR A 23 11.16 11.72 -7.89
CA TYR A 23 9.73 11.70 -7.66
C TYR A 23 9.15 13.12 -7.60
N HIS A 24 9.78 14.02 -6.80
CA HIS A 24 9.32 15.41 -6.68
C HIS A 24 9.40 16.17 -7.99
N LYS A 25 10.55 16.13 -8.67
CA LYS A 25 10.71 16.78 -9.97
C LYS A 25 9.79 16.21 -11.03
N GLY A 26 9.53 14.90 -10.95
CA GLY A 26 8.71 14.17 -11.91
C GLY A 26 7.20 14.33 -11.70
N PHE A 27 6.73 14.34 -10.46
CA PHE A 27 5.32 14.15 -10.13
C PHE A 27 4.71 15.29 -9.29
N CYS A 28 5.52 16.07 -8.55
CA CYS A 28 5.01 17.07 -7.61
C CYS A 28 5.12 18.52 -8.11
N THR A 29 5.59 18.79 -9.32
CA THR A 29 5.66 20.15 -9.87
C THR A 29 4.31 20.62 -10.39
N ARG A 30 4.01 21.92 -10.24
CA ARG A 30 2.75 22.57 -10.68
C ARG A 30 2.38 22.28 -12.13
N LYS A 31 3.35 22.06 -13.03
CA LYS A 31 3.10 21.76 -14.45
C LYS A 31 2.53 20.36 -14.71
N LYS A 32 2.48 19.48 -13.70
CA LYS A 32 2.01 18.09 -13.83
C LYS A 32 0.76 17.80 -12.98
N GLU A 33 -0.10 18.79 -12.79
CA GLU A 33 -1.42 18.61 -12.17
C GLU A 33 -2.24 17.48 -12.82
N ILE A 34 -2.02 17.21 -14.10
CA ILE A 34 -2.69 16.13 -14.82
C ILE A 34 -2.49 14.76 -14.17
N VAL A 35 -1.31 14.49 -13.60
CA VAL A 35 -1.04 13.21 -12.92
C VAL A 35 -1.80 13.13 -11.60
N LYS A 36 -1.94 14.25 -10.88
CA LYS A 36 -2.75 14.32 -9.65
C LYS A 36 -4.24 14.18 -9.97
N THR A 37 -4.73 14.91 -10.96
CA THR A 37 -6.16 14.93 -11.34
C THR A 37 -6.62 13.63 -12.01
N SER A 38 -5.70 12.85 -12.61
CA SER A 38 -6.05 11.55 -13.21
C SER A 38 -6.35 10.44 -12.18
N GLY A 39 -6.16 10.71 -10.89
CA GLY A 39 -6.30 9.71 -9.82
C GLY A 39 -5.27 8.57 -9.91
N HIS A 40 -4.23 8.72 -10.74
CA HIS A 40 -3.20 7.70 -10.91
C HIS A 40 -2.41 7.49 -9.62
N HIS A 41 -1.95 8.59 -8.98
CA HIS A 41 -1.25 8.54 -7.69
C HIS A 41 -2.10 7.93 -6.59
N ALA A 42 -3.40 8.18 -6.59
CA ALA A 42 -4.34 7.62 -5.62
C ALA A 42 -4.45 6.08 -5.71
N ARG A 43 -3.86 5.45 -6.71
CA ARG A 43 -3.86 4.00 -6.91
C ARG A 43 -2.56 3.31 -6.49
N PHE A 44 -1.58 4.05 -5.98
CA PHE A 44 -0.33 3.51 -5.47
C PHE A 44 -0.31 3.49 -3.94
N LEU A 45 0.15 2.38 -3.39
CA LEU A 45 0.59 2.33 -2.00
C LEU A 45 2.02 2.87 -1.98
N MET A 46 2.19 4.05 -1.41
CA MET A 46 3.47 4.75 -1.40
C MET A 46 4.07 4.79 0.00
N CYS A 47 5.39 4.67 0.07
CA CYS A 47 6.13 4.91 1.30
C CYS A 47 7.50 5.49 1.00
N GLN A 48 8.01 6.24 1.95
CA GLN A 48 9.39 6.74 1.93
C GLN A 48 10.04 6.41 3.27
N PRO A 49 10.77 5.29 3.34
CA PRO A 49 11.43 4.90 4.59
C PRO A 49 12.52 5.93 4.97
N THR A 50 12.76 6.05 6.27
CA THR A 50 13.88 6.83 6.77
C THR A 50 15.20 6.23 6.30
N SER A 51 16.17 7.07 5.92
CA SER A 51 17.49 6.59 5.54
C SER A 51 18.16 5.88 6.71
N THR A 52 18.69 4.69 6.44
CA THR A 52 19.52 3.92 7.37
C THR A 52 21.01 4.06 7.06
N GLN A 53 21.41 5.04 6.23
CA GLN A 53 22.81 5.31 5.96
C GLN A 53 23.55 5.67 7.25
N GLY A 54 24.73 5.11 7.45
CA GLY A 54 25.53 5.28 8.67
C GLY A 54 25.22 4.29 9.81
N THR A 55 24.09 3.57 9.74
CA THR A 55 23.70 2.57 10.77
C THR A 55 23.75 1.13 10.27
N ARG A 56 24.01 0.93 8.97
CA ARG A 56 24.08 -0.40 8.34
C ARG A 56 25.46 -1.03 8.55
N ILE A 57 25.74 -1.44 9.79
CA ILE A 57 26.99 -2.11 10.15
C ILE A 57 26.78 -3.61 9.99
N ILE A 58 27.69 -4.27 9.28
CA ILE A 58 27.70 -5.75 9.16
C ILE A 58 28.41 -6.30 10.38
N THR A 59 27.68 -6.96 11.27
CA THR A 59 28.20 -7.54 12.52
C THR A 59 28.68 -8.99 12.37
N GLY A 60 28.51 -9.56 11.18
CA GLY A 60 28.87 -10.97 10.94
C GLY A 60 27.84 -11.99 11.44
N ASP A 61 26.77 -11.54 12.08
CA ASP A 61 25.68 -12.41 12.48
C ASP A 61 24.94 -12.90 11.25
N ASN A 62 24.91 -14.21 11.07
CA ASN A 62 24.10 -14.81 10.02
C ASN A 62 22.63 -14.58 10.37
N TYR A 63 21.94 -13.78 9.56
CA TYR A 63 20.48 -13.69 9.60
C TYR A 63 19.92 -15.11 9.44
N SER A 64 18.98 -15.47 10.30
CA SER A 64 18.34 -16.78 10.24
C SER A 64 17.74 -16.98 8.84
N SER A 65 18.31 -17.91 8.06
CA SER A 65 17.80 -18.29 6.74
C SER A 65 16.42 -18.92 6.81
N GLN A 66 16.02 -19.41 7.98
CA GLN A 66 14.78 -20.15 8.20
C GLN A 66 13.52 -19.37 7.78
N TYR A 67 13.41 -18.10 8.15
CA TYR A 67 12.25 -17.30 7.75
C TYR A 67 12.27 -16.95 6.27
N GLN A 68 13.46 -16.75 5.71
CA GLN A 68 13.62 -16.53 4.27
C GLN A 68 13.19 -17.79 3.50
N GLU A 69 13.63 -18.95 3.91
CA GLU A 69 13.28 -20.23 3.29
C GLU A 69 11.77 -20.51 3.33
N LEU A 70 11.13 -20.22 4.48
CA LEU A 70 9.67 -20.35 4.61
C LEU A 70 8.92 -19.39 3.69
N PHE A 71 9.38 -18.15 3.59
CA PHE A 71 8.80 -17.17 2.69
C PHE A 71 8.98 -17.58 1.24
N ASP A 72 10.20 -17.95 0.82
CA ASP A 72 10.50 -18.36 -0.55
C ASP A 72 9.70 -19.60 -0.94
N LYS A 73 9.57 -20.57 -0.03
CA LYS A 73 8.71 -21.75 -0.23
C LYS A 73 7.27 -21.32 -0.49
N ARG A 74 6.72 -20.45 0.36
CA ARG A 74 5.33 -20.01 0.19
C ARG A 74 5.09 -19.23 -1.11
N ILE A 75 6.03 -18.38 -1.50
CA ILE A 75 5.94 -17.66 -2.78
C ILE A 75 5.96 -18.62 -3.97
N ASN A 76 6.82 -19.64 -3.94
CA ASN A 76 6.86 -20.64 -5.00
C ASN A 76 5.55 -21.44 -5.08
N GLU A 77 4.96 -21.85 -3.95
CA GLU A 77 3.64 -22.50 -3.91
C GLU A 77 2.56 -21.63 -4.57
N LEU A 78 2.52 -20.31 -4.26
CA LEU A 78 1.57 -19.36 -4.84
C LEU A 78 1.75 -19.19 -6.36
N ILE A 79 3.00 -19.22 -6.83
CA ILE A 79 3.31 -19.16 -8.26
C ILE A 79 2.79 -20.43 -8.95
N ASP A 80 3.07 -21.60 -8.38
CA ASP A 80 2.63 -22.87 -8.93
C ASP A 80 1.09 -22.98 -8.95
N GLU A 81 0.42 -22.57 -7.86
CA GLU A 81 -1.04 -22.46 -7.81
C GLU A 81 -1.57 -21.56 -8.93
N SER A 82 -0.96 -20.38 -9.11
CA SER A 82 -1.36 -19.41 -10.13
C SER A 82 -1.18 -19.94 -11.57
N LEU A 83 -0.10 -20.67 -11.81
CA LEU A 83 0.18 -21.29 -13.11
C LEU A 83 -0.77 -22.47 -13.42
N ALA A 84 -1.17 -23.21 -12.38
CA ALA A 84 -2.12 -24.33 -12.52
C ALA A 84 -3.57 -23.87 -12.73
N MET A 85 -3.91 -22.61 -12.34
CA MET A 85 -5.25 -22.07 -12.52
C MET A 85 -5.56 -21.84 -14.01
N SER A 86 -6.64 -22.46 -14.52
CA SER A 86 -7.12 -22.35 -15.90
C SER A 86 -7.81 -21.03 -16.24
N GLY A 87 -7.50 -19.95 -15.53
CA GLY A 87 -8.05 -18.61 -15.77
C GLY A 87 -9.31 -18.27 -14.98
N GLU A 88 -9.87 -19.19 -14.21
CA GLU A 88 -10.98 -18.89 -13.30
C GLU A 88 -10.53 -18.02 -12.14
N ARG A 89 -11.34 -16.99 -11.82
CA ARG A 89 -11.05 -16.09 -10.69
C ARG A 89 -11.56 -16.73 -9.41
N ARG A 90 -10.67 -16.88 -8.41
CA ARG A 90 -11.09 -17.19 -7.06
C ARG A 90 -11.70 -15.94 -6.43
N CYS A 91 -12.94 -16.04 -5.98
CA CYS A 91 -13.61 -14.98 -5.24
C CYS A 91 -13.41 -15.22 -3.74
N LEU A 92 -12.90 -14.21 -3.04
CA LEU A 92 -12.78 -14.21 -1.58
C LEU A 92 -13.88 -13.35 -0.98
N HIS A 93 -14.46 -13.80 0.13
CA HIS A 93 -15.48 -13.08 0.86
C HIS A 93 -14.98 -12.76 2.27
N PHE A 94 -15.47 -11.69 2.85
CA PHE A 94 -15.29 -11.41 4.27
C PHE A 94 -16.27 -12.25 5.11
N SER A 95 -15.80 -12.81 6.22
CA SER A 95 -16.73 -13.31 7.24
C SER A 95 -17.64 -12.18 7.74
N PRO A 96 -18.81 -12.48 8.32
CA PRO A 96 -19.72 -11.42 8.81
C PRO A 96 -19.08 -10.43 9.78
N GLN A 97 -18.15 -10.88 10.62
CA GLN A 97 -17.40 -10.03 11.54
C GLN A 97 -16.36 -9.18 10.80
N ALA A 98 -15.62 -9.77 9.87
CA ALA A 98 -14.65 -9.05 9.05
C ALA A 98 -15.32 -7.99 8.16
N ALA A 99 -16.52 -8.28 7.64
CA ALA A 99 -17.31 -7.32 6.87
C ALA A 99 -17.72 -6.10 7.72
N ARG A 100 -18.01 -6.28 9.01
CA ARG A 100 -18.29 -5.17 9.94
C ARG A 100 -17.04 -4.29 10.10
N ILE A 101 -15.87 -4.89 10.32
CA ILE A 101 -14.61 -4.14 10.44
C ILE A 101 -14.37 -3.30 9.19
N TRP A 102 -14.60 -3.86 8.00
CA TRP A 102 -14.48 -3.12 6.75
C TRP A 102 -15.48 -1.98 6.64
N THR A 103 -16.74 -2.23 7.01
CA THR A 103 -17.81 -1.22 6.96
C THR A 103 -17.53 -0.07 7.92
N ASP A 104 -17.10 -0.37 9.14
CA ASP A 104 -16.77 0.64 10.15
C ASP A 104 -15.58 1.49 9.69
N TYR A 105 -14.57 0.86 9.11
CA TYR A 105 -13.44 1.58 8.54
C TYR A 105 -13.83 2.45 7.34
N TYR A 106 -14.65 1.94 6.43
CA TYR A 106 -15.18 2.72 5.31
C TYR A 106 -15.92 3.98 5.80
N ASN A 107 -16.82 3.81 6.76
CA ASN A 107 -17.61 4.91 7.32
C ASN A 107 -16.73 5.92 8.07
N ASP A 108 -15.72 5.45 8.80
CA ASP A 108 -14.74 6.33 9.47
C ASP A 108 -13.99 7.20 8.46
N VAL A 109 -13.46 6.60 7.39
CA VAL A 109 -12.77 7.34 6.32
C VAL A 109 -13.72 8.33 5.64
N GLU A 110 -14.94 7.91 5.29
CA GLU A 110 -15.94 8.74 4.63
C GLU A 110 -16.32 9.95 5.50
N SER A 111 -16.48 9.76 6.80
CA SER A 111 -16.78 10.84 7.74
C SER A 111 -15.69 11.92 7.77
N LYS A 112 -14.44 11.55 7.50
CA LYS A 112 -13.27 12.44 7.48
C LYS A 112 -13.06 13.17 6.15
N LEU A 113 -13.80 12.80 5.10
CA LEU A 113 -13.75 13.43 3.77
C LEU A 113 -14.57 14.73 3.67
N GLY A 114 -15.49 14.96 4.59
CA GLY A 114 -16.39 16.15 4.59
C GLY A 114 -15.63 17.48 4.56
N GLY A 115 -16.36 18.58 4.31
CA GLY A 115 -15.81 19.90 3.97
C GLY A 115 -14.68 20.44 4.86
N LEU A 116 -14.71 20.19 6.18
CA LEU A 116 -13.66 20.54 7.15
C LEU A 116 -12.88 19.32 7.66
N GLY A 117 -13.14 18.14 7.12
CA GLY A 117 -12.49 16.91 7.53
C GLY A 117 -10.98 16.90 7.28
N PRO A 118 -10.22 16.12 8.08
CA PRO A 118 -8.76 16.06 7.96
C PRO A 118 -8.27 15.51 6.63
N LEU A 119 -9.08 14.70 5.93
CA LEU A 119 -8.74 14.07 4.66
C LEU A 119 -9.14 14.90 3.43
N ARG A 120 -9.64 16.13 3.62
CA ARG A 120 -10.10 17.01 2.52
C ARG A 120 -9.04 17.28 1.44
N HIS A 121 -7.76 17.20 1.79
CA HIS A 121 -6.64 17.50 0.89
C HIS A 121 -6.13 16.26 0.11
N CYS A 122 -6.63 15.08 0.44
CA CYS A 122 -6.24 13.81 -0.20
C CYS A 122 -7.45 12.93 -0.55
N ARG A 123 -8.55 13.56 -0.96
CA ARG A 123 -9.85 12.90 -1.20
C ARG A 123 -9.75 11.73 -2.17
N GLU A 124 -9.00 11.89 -3.27
CA GLU A 124 -8.85 10.84 -4.28
C GLU A 124 -8.23 9.56 -3.70
N TYR A 125 -7.22 9.71 -2.82
CA TYR A 125 -6.59 8.59 -2.15
C TYR A 125 -7.49 8.02 -1.05
N ALA A 126 -8.05 8.89 -0.22
CA ALA A 126 -8.87 8.48 0.91
C ALA A 126 -10.11 7.70 0.46
N ALA A 127 -10.75 8.11 -0.65
CA ALA A 127 -11.86 7.38 -1.25
C ALA A 127 -11.51 5.96 -1.73
N LYS A 128 -10.19 5.64 -1.87
CA LYS A 128 -9.70 4.31 -2.24
C LYS A 128 -9.21 3.50 -1.04
N ASN A 129 -9.11 4.11 0.13
CA ASN A 129 -8.41 3.50 1.24
C ASN A 129 -9.12 2.25 1.79
N ALA A 130 -10.45 2.24 1.84
CA ALA A 130 -11.22 1.04 2.20
C ALA A 130 -11.10 -0.08 1.13
N GLU A 131 -10.95 0.25 -0.15
CA GLU A 131 -10.62 -0.72 -1.20
C GLU A 131 -9.23 -1.32 -0.96
N TYR A 132 -8.23 -0.52 -0.56
CA TYR A 132 -6.90 -1.02 -0.20
C TYR A 132 -6.93 -1.95 0.99
N MET A 133 -7.68 -1.62 2.04
CA MET A 133 -7.89 -2.52 3.15
C MET A 133 -8.39 -3.90 2.68
N ALA A 134 -9.42 -3.93 1.84
CA ALA A 134 -9.99 -5.17 1.34
C ALA A 134 -8.98 -5.98 0.50
N ARG A 135 -8.23 -5.30 -0.37
CA ARG A 135 -7.20 -5.94 -1.20
C ARG A 135 -6.05 -6.48 -0.37
N LEU A 136 -5.58 -5.72 0.62
CA LEU A 136 -4.50 -6.15 1.52
C LEU A 136 -4.94 -7.32 2.39
N ALA A 137 -6.17 -7.30 2.92
CA ALA A 137 -6.72 -8.43 3.65
C ALA A 137 -6.83 -9.68 2.77
N GLY A 138 -7.29 -9.55 1.52
CA GLY A 138 -7.34 -10.66 0.57
C GLY A 138 -5.96 -11.23 0.23
N LEU A 139 -4.95 -10.37 0.06
CA LEU A 139 -3.56 -10.80 -0.17
C LEU A 139 -2.98 -11.53 1.05
N LEU A 140 -3.21 -11.00 2.26
CA LEU A 140 -2.76 -11.62 3.51
C LEU A 140 -3.42 -12.99 3.72
N HIS A 141 -4.74 -13.09 3.53
CA HIS A 141 -5.50 -14.33 3.62
C HIS A 141 -4.91 -15.40 2.66
N HIS A 142 -4.65 -15.00 1.41
CA HIS A 142 -4.08 -15.92 0.41
C HIS A 142 -2.62 -16.30 0.72
N LEU A 143 -1.82 -15.33 1.17
CA LEU A 143 -0.43 -15.58 1.58
C LEU A 143 -0.34 -16.54 2.76
N SER A 144 -1.23 -16.41 3.74
CA SER A 144 -1.27 -17.23 4.95
C SER A 144 -1.90 -18.62 4.74
N SER A 145 -2.34 -18.95 3.52
CA SER A 145 -3.05 -20.21 3.22
C SER A 145 -4.33 -20.41 4.07
N GLU A 146 -4.96 -19.31 4.49
CA GLU A 146 -6.23 -19.39 5.20
C GLU A 146 -7.32 -19.95 4.29
N GLU A 147 -8.15 -20.84 4.83
CA GLU A 147 -9.30 -21.42 4.12
C GLU A 147 -10.59 -20.66 4.46
N GLY A 148 -11.57 -20.72 3.55
CA GLY A 148 -12.87 -20.11 3.74
C GLY A 148 -12.88 -18.60 3.56
N ASP A 149 -13.67 -17.92 4.38
CA ASP A 149 -13.83 -16.47 4.36
C ASP A 149 -12.68 -15.76 5.11
N ILE A 150 -12.38 -14.54 4.66
CA ILE A 150 -11.38 -13.68 5.32
C ILE A 150 -11.79 -13.47 6.80
N SER A 151 -10.89 -13.83 7.71
CA SER A 151 -11.09 -13.75 9.14
C SER A 151 -11.13 -12.30 9.66
N PRO A 152 -11.72 -12.03 10.83
CA PRO A 152 -11.63 -10.71 11.48
C PRO A 152 -10.18 -10.29 11.74
N TYR A 153 -9.33 -11.23 12.13
CA TYR A 153 -7.90 -10.96 12.37
C TYR A 153 -7.20 -10.49 11.10
N THR A 154 -7.39 -11.18 9.98
CA THR A 154 -6.80 -10.82 8.69
C THR A 154 -7.36 -9.49 8.16
N ALA A 155 -8.65 -9.21 8.42
CA ALA A 155 -9.25 -7.92 8.09
C ALA A 155 -8.63 -6.78 8.90
N GLU A 156 -8.38 -6.97 10.21
CA GLU A 156 -7.67 -5.99 11.05
C GLU A 156 -6.25 -5.73 10.55
N MET A 157 -5.49 -6.76 10.21
CA MET A 157 -4.16 -6.59 9.62
C MET A 157 -4.21 -5.76 8.32
N GLY A 158 -5.19 -6.03 7.47
CA GLY A 158 -5.44 -5.24 6.25
C GLY A 158 -5.76 -3.78 6.56
N ARG A 159 -6.55 -3.53 7.61
CA ARG A 159 -6.89 -2.18 8.09
C ARG A 159 -5.66 -1.43 8.59
N GLU A 160 -4.84 -2.03 9.43
CA GLU A 160 -3.62 -1.43 9.94
C GLU A 160 -2.65 -1.02 8.82
N LEU A 161 -2.47 -1.90 7.82
CA LEU A 161 -1.67 -1.58 6.65
C LEU A 161 -2.28 -0.44 5.83
N ALA A 162 -3.60 -0.43 5.63
CA ALA A 162 -4.27 0.65 4.90
C ALA A 162 -4.14 2.00 5.62
N ILE A 163 -4.25 2.02 6.95
CA ILE A 163 -4.03 3.20 7.79
C ILE A 163 -2.58 3.67 7.63
N TRP A 164 -1.62 2.76 7.74
CA TRP A 164 -0.20 3.10 7.62
C TRP A 164 0.13 3.74 6.26
N TYR A 165 -0.30 3.11 5.16
CA TYR A 165 -0.11 3.67 3.82
C TYR A 165 -0.88 4.99 3.63
N GLY A 166 -2.04 5.14 4.25
CA GLY A 166 -2.81 6.40 4.25
C GLY A 166 -2.03 7.54 4.91
N ASN A 167 -1.42 7.26 6.05
CA ASN A 167 -0.57 8.23 6.75
C ASN A 167 0.68 8.59 5.93
N GLU A 168 1.31 7.61 5.31
CA GLU A 168 2.45 7.84 4.40
C GLU A 168 2.04 8.69 3.20
N TYR A 169 0.90 8.39 2.58
CA TYR A 169 0.39 9.20 1.48
C TYR A 169 0.14 10.66 1.89
N MET A 170 -0.49 10.89 3.04
CA MET A 170 -0.72 12.24 3.57
C MET A 170 0.61 12.96 3.83
N ARG A 171 1.57 12.28 4.43
CA ARG A 171 2.92 12.81 4.69
C ARG A 171 3.61 13.21 3.40
N LEU A 172 3.60 12.34 2.39
CA LEU A 172 4.25 12.56 1.10
C LEU A 172 3.52 13.58 0.22
N SER A 173 2.22 13.78 0.43
CA SER A 173 1.41 14.73 -0.33
C SER A 173 1.46 16.16 0.24
N ASN A 174 2.02 16.36 1.43
CA ASN A 174 2.14 17.67 2.05
C ASN A 174 3.41 18.39 1.56
N PRO A 175 3.29 19.53 0.84
CA PRO A 175 4.46 20.28 0.35
C PRO A 175 5.44 20.73 1.44
N LEU A 176 4.93 20.93 2.67
CA LEU A 176 5.74 21.42 3.79
C LEU A 176 6.65 20.35 4.40
N THR A 177 6.42 19.08 4.13
CA THR A 177 7.28 18.00 4.67
C THR A 177 8.56 17.79 3.88
N PHE A 178 8.68 18.36 2.69
CA PHE A 178 9.83 18.14 1.81
C PHE A 178 10.97 19.14 1.99
N ASP A 179 10.68 20.37 2.40
CA ASP A 179 11.72 21.35 2.70
C ASP A 179 12.43 21.07 4.05
N ASN A 180 11.92 20.13 4.83
CA ASN A 180 12.33 19.91 6.23
C ASN A 180 12.95 18.53 6.49
N THR A 181 13.50 17.82 5.52
CA THR A 181 14.16 16.54 5.80
C THR A 181 15.31 16.70 6.79
N ALA A 182 16.02 17.83 6.75
CA ALA A 182 17.05 18.20 7.74
C ALA A 182 16.48 18.73 9.07
N GLN A 183 15.28 19.34 9.07
CA GLN A 183 14.64 19.85 10.29
C GLN A 183 13.79 18.80 11.02
N ASN A 184 13.26 17.80 10.32
CA ASN A 184 12.51 16.69 10.93
C ASN A 184 13.40 15.72 11.71
N GLU A 185 14.68 15.65 11.43
CA GLU A 185 15.63 14.92 12.29
C GLU A 185 15.79 15.62 13.64
N THR A 186 15.67 16.94 13.68
CA THR A 186 15.79 17.72 14.91
C THR A 186 14.53 17.68 15.79
N MET A 187 13.35 17.52 15.20
CA MET A 187 12.08 17.41 15.96
C MET A 187 11.88 16.04 16.63
N ARG A 188 12.64 15.00 16.25
CA ARG A 188 12.63 13.71 16.94
C ARG A 188 13.51 13.67 18.19
N LEU A 189 14.21 14.74 18.51
CA LEU A 189 15.09 14.85 19.69
C LEU A 189 14.42 15.50 20.91
N ILE A 190 13.10 15.68 20.91
CA ILE A 190 12.37 16.08 22.10
C ILE A 190 11.86 14.80 22.76
N PRO A 191 12.44 14.37 23.92
CA PRO A 191 11.90 13.23 24.68
C PRO A 191 10.56 13.63 25.26
N GLU A 192 9.61 12.67 25.27
CA GLU A 192 8.35 12.76 26.01
C GLU A 192 8.60 12.91 27.51
#